data_8588fc8dd71cac9678846c117545398c
#
_entry.id   8588fc8dd71cac9678846c117545398c
#
_cell.length_a   1.000
_cell.length_b   1.000
_cell.length_c   1.000
_cell.angle_alpha   90.00
_cell.angle_beta   90.00
_cell.angle_gamma   90.00
#
_symmetry.space_group_name_H-M   'P 1'
#
loop_
_entity.id
_entity.type
_entity.pdbx_description
1 polymer ?
#
loop_
_entity_poly.entity_id
_entity_poly.type
_entity_poly.pdbx_seq_one_letter_code
_entity_poly.pdbx_strand_id
1 'polypeptide(L)'
;MIAKPDFPSVNQGRKGDGVSATGEAYKVLVVDDSMFVSKQITQILSSEGFSVVATAADGVEGVDKYKELYPNIDLVTMDITMPNMDGVTALEKIMQFDPNAKVVMISALGKQDLVKKSLLLGAKNYIVKPLDRKKVLERLVMALG
;
A
#
# COMPACT_ATOMS: atom_id res chain seq x y z
N MET A 1 -14.27 -1.23 -30.25
CA MET A 1 -14.24 -1.33 -29.81
C MET A 1 -14.36 -1.03 -29.70
N ILE A 2 -14.60 -0.87 -29.38
CA ILE A 2 -14.71 -0.90 -28.79
C ILE A 2 -14.83 -0.84 -28.33
N ALA A 3 -15.01 -0.67 -27.97
CA ALA A 3 -14.98 -0.79 -27.16
C ALA A 3 -15.14 -0.53 -26.62
N LYS A 4 -15.20 -0.35 -26.22
CA LYS A 4 -15.13 -0.31 -25.50
C LYS A 4 -15.13 0.27 -25.19
N PRO A 5 -15.35 0.61 -25.16
CA PRO A 5 -15.17 0.96 -24.56
C PRO A 5 -15.13 1.30 -23.96
N ASP A 6 -15.06 1.32 -23.41
CA ASP A 6 -14.74 1.27 -22.74
C ASP A 6 -14.91 1.63 -22.01
N PHE A 7 -15.08 1.42 -21.49
CA PHE A 7 -15.06 1.17 -20.79
C PHE A 7 -15.24 1.17 -20.00
N PRO A 8 -15.38 1.22 -19.28
CA PRO A 8 -15.26 0.77 -18.44
C PRO A 8 -15.45 0.52 -17.72
N SER A 9 -15.44 0.28 -17.08
CA SER A 9 -15.42 -0.41 -16.51
C SER A 9 -15.52 -0.85 -16.16
N VAL A 10 -15.82 -0.95 -15.71
CA VAL A 10 -15.62 -1.72 -15.66
C VAL A 10 -15.31 -2.21 -15.83
N ASN A 11 -15.64 -2.31 -15.83
CA ASN A 11 -14.86 -3.07 -16.33
C ASN A 11 -14.86 -3.62 -17.62
N GLN A 12 -15.52 -3.46 -18.48
CA GLN A 12 -15.38 -4.01 -19.60
C GLN A 12 -14.06 -4.09 -20.11
N GLY A 13 -13.39 -5.18 -20.25
CA GLY A 13 -11.99 -5.30 -20.53
C GLY A 13 -11.09 -4.67 -19.52
N ARG A 14 -11.65 -4.14 -18.50
CA ARG A 14 -10.89 -3.50 -17.44
C ARG A 14 -10.23 -4.56 -16.57
N LYS A 15 -8.95 -4.37 -16.26
CA LYS A 15 -8.14 -5.36 -15.57
C LYS A 15 -8.07 -5.17 -14.07
N GLY A 16 -8.72 -4.12 -13.54
CA GLY A 16 -8.66 -3.77 -12.12
C GLY A 16 -7.57 -2.74 -11.84
N ASP A 17 -7.68 -2.11 -10.66
CA ASP A 17 -6.78 -1.02 -10.27
C ASP A 17 -5.37 -1.50 -10.01
N GLY A 18 -5.19 -2.79 -9.72
CA GLY A 18 -3.89 -3.37 -9.41
C GLY A 18 -3.06 -3.79 -10.61
N VAL A 19 -3.53 -3.51 -11.82
CA VAL A 19 -2.83 -3.92 -13.03
C VAL A 19 -2.35 -2.68 -13.77
N SER A 20 -1.06 -2.68 -14.13
CA SER A 20 -0.46 -1.55 -14.82
C SER A 20 -0.91 -1.47 -16.28
N ALA A 21 -0.55 -0.37 -16.95
CA ALA A 21 -0.85 -0.18 -18.36
C ALA A 21 -0.25 -1.27 -19.26
N THR A 22 0.84 -1.91 -18.79
CA THR A 22 1.48 -3.00 -19.54
C THR A 22 0.87 -4.37 -19.23
N GLY A 23 -0.13 -4.44 -18.35
CA GLY A 23 -0.79 -5.68 -17.99
C GLY A 23 -0.16 -6.44 -16.82
N GLU A 24 0.85 -5.86 -16.19
CA GLU A 24 1.51 -6.50 -15.03
C GLU A 24 0.88 -6.06 -13.72
N ALA A 25 0.76 -7.01 -12.79
CA ALA A 25 0.23 -6.71 -11.46
C ALA A 25 1.23 -5.85 -10.67
N TYR A 26 0.73 -4.82 -10.01
CA TYR A 26 1.54 -4.06 -9.06
C TYR A 26 1.83 -4.94 -7.84
N LYS A 27 3.08 -4.93 -7.41
CA LYS A 27 3.57 -5.77 -6.31
C LYS A 27 3.54 -4.98 -5.00
N VAL A 28 2.86 -5.51 -4.01
CA VAL A 28 2.59 -4.80 -2.76
C VAL A 28 3.16 -5.56 -1.56
N LEU A 29 3.81 -4.81 -0.67
CA LEU A 29 4.22 -5.28 0.65
C LEU A 29 3.22 -4.72 1.66
N VAL A 30 2.59 -5.60 2.44
CA VAL A 30 1.62 -5.23 3.47
C VAL A 30 2.27 -5.37 4.84
N VAL A 31 2.35 -4.26 5.59
CA VAL A 31 2.97 -4.25 6.93
C VAL A 31 1.91 -3.83 7.95
N ASP A 32 1.52 -4.78 8.81
CA ASP A 32 0.51 -4.56 9.85
C ASP A 32 0.66 -5.66 10.87
N ASP A 33 0.60 -5.32 12.16
CA ASP A 33 0.74 -6.30 13.24
C ASP A 33 -0.55 -7.08 13.49
N SER A 34 -1.68 -6.65 12.93
CA SER A 34 -2.95 -7.36 13.01
C SER A 34 -3.12 -8.28 11.81
N MET A 35 -3.19 -9.59 12.06
CA MET A 35 -3.45 -10.55 10.99
C MET A 35 -4.81 -10.31 10.34
N PHE A 36 -5.79 -9.87 11.13
CA PHE A 36 -7.12 -9.59 10.62
C PHE A 36 -7.07 -8.44 9.58
N VAL A 37 -6.41 -7.34 9.95
CA VAL A 37 -6.29 -6.18 9.05
C VAL A 37 -5.45 -6.54 7.83
N SER A 38 -4.36 -7.27 8.03
CA SER A 38 -3.49 -7.70 6.94
C SER A 38 -4.25 -8.54 5.92
N LYS A 39 -5.10 -9.47 6.39
CA LYS A 39 -5.93 -10.29 5.51
C LYS A 39 -6.99 -9.47 4.80
N GLN A 40 -7.59 -8.51 5.50
CA GLN A 40 -8.59 -7.61 4.92
C GLN A 40 -7.98 -6.80 3.77
N ILE A 41 -6.81 -6.22 3.99
CA ILE A 41 -6.10 -5.45 2.96
C ILE A 41 -5.75 -6.36 1.79
N THR A 42 -5.22 -7.55 2.07
CA THR A 42 -4.84 -8.51 1.04
C THR A 42 -6.03 -8.90 0.16
N GLN A 43 -7.19 -9.12 0.77
CA GLN A 43 -8.40 -9.45 0.01
C GLN A 43 -8.83 -8.30 -0.90
N ILE A 44 -8.80 -7.08 -0.39
CA ILE A 44 -9.14 -5.90 -1.18
C ILE A 44 -8.20 -5.78 -2.38
N LEU A 45 -6.90 -5.90 -2.12
CA LEU A 45 -5.88 -5.77 -3.16
C LEU A 45 -6.00 -6.87 -4.21
N SER A 46 -6.13 -8.12 -3.76
CA SER A 46 -6.21 -9.26 -4.68
C SER A 46 -7.43 -9.18 -5.57
N SER A 47 -8.54 -8.65 -5.06
CA SER A 47 -9.78 -8.53 -5.84
C SER A 47 -9.65 -7.56 -7.01
N GLU A 48 -8.64 -6.67 -6.97
CA GLU A 48 -8.39 -5.71 -8.04
C GLU A 48 -7.11 -6.01 -8.82
N GLY A 49 -6.56 -7.19 -8.67
CA GLY A 49 -5.43 -7.63 -9.48
C GLY A 49 -4.05 -7.28 -8.94
N PHE A 50 -3.94 -6.63 -7.76
CA PHE A 50 -2.65 -6.42 -7.11
C PHE A 50 -2.07 -7.75 -6.68
N SER A 51 -0.75 -7.85 -6.66
CA SER A 51 -0.03 -9.01 -6.16
C SER A 51 0.60 -8.68 -4.81
N VAL A 52 0.08 -9.25 -3.73
CA VAL A 52 0.69 -9.10 -2.41
C VAL A 52 1.86 -10.07 -2.33
N VAL A 53 3.06 -9.56 -2.49
CA VAL A 53 4.27 -10.39 -2.58
C VAL A 53 4.86 -10.76 -1.22
N ALA A 54 4.51 -10.00 -0.19
CA ALA A 54 4.95 -10.30 1.17
C ALA A 54 4.08 -9.57 2.19
N THR A 55 4.05 -10.10 3.41
CA THR A 55 3.44 -9.43 4.56
C THR A 55 4.48 -9.36 5.67
N ALA A 56 4.36 -8.36 6.52
CA ALA A 56 5.25 -8.20 7.67
C ALA A 56 4.41 -7.80 8.88
N ALA A 57 4.83 -8.24 10.07
CA ALA A 57 4.05 -8.07 11.29
C ALA A 57 4.53 -6.89 12.16
N ASP A 58 5.63 -6.25 11.80
CA ASP A 58 6.12 -5.06 12.48
C ASP A 58 7.05 -4.27 11.57
N GLY A 59 7.53 -3.13 12.08
CA GLY A 59 8.36 -2.23 11.27
C GLY A 59 9.71 -2.81 10.92
N VAL A 60 10.30 -3.61 11.82
CA VAL A 60 11.61 -4.24 11.55
C VAL A 60 11.48 -5.19 10.37
N GLU A 61 10.50 -6.09 10.45
CA GLU A 61 10.25 -7.05 9.39
C GLU A 61 9.87 -6.34 8.08
N GLY A 62 9.10 -5.26 8.18
CA GLY A 62 8.71 -4.47 7.01
C GLY A 62 9.91 -3.89 6.28
N VAL A 63 10.84 -3.28 7.01
CA VAL A 63 12.07 -2.73 6.42
C VAL A 63 12.91 -3.83 5.80
N ASP A 64 13.07 -4.95 6.52
CA ASP A 64 13.86 -6.08 6.02
C ASP A 64 13.27 -6.66 4.73
N LYS A 65 11.95 -6.85 4.69
CA LYS A 65 11.27 -7.36 3.50
C LYS A 65 11.41 -6.41 2.32
N TYR A 66 11.30 -5.10 2.57
CA TYR A 66 11.46 -4.12 1.51
C TYR A 66 12.85 -4.22 0.88
N LYS A 67 13.88 -4.26 1.71
CA LYS A 67 15.26 -4.36 1.23
C LYS A 67 15.50 -5.67 0.49
N GLU A 68 14.95 -6.77 1.01
CA GLU A 68 15.11 -8.09 0.44
C GLU A 68 14.50 -8.20 -0.96
N LEU A 69 13.32 -7.60 -1.13
CA LEU A 69 12.55 -7.71 -2.38
C LEU A 69 12.84 -6.58 -3.37
N TYR A 70 13.51 -5.52 -2.93
CA TYR A 70 13.86 -4.40 -3.80
C TYR A 70 14.64 -4.90 -5.03
N PRO A 71 14.36 -4.43 -6.26
CA PRO A 71 13.43 -3.36 -6.63
C PRO A 71 12.02 -3.85 -7.02
N ASN A 72 11.61 -5.02 -6.58
CA ASN A 72 10.37 -5.66 -7.02
C ASN A 72 9.18 -5.39 -6.08
N ILE A 73 9.14 -4.19 -5.50
CA ILE A 73 8.01 -3.68 -4.73
C ILE A 73 7.55 -2.39 -5.39
N ASP A 74 6.27 -2.32 -5.75
CA ASP A 74 5.70 -1.11 -6.33
C ASP A 74 5.02 -0.24 -5.30
N LEU A 75 4.57 -0.81 -4.18
CA LEU A 75 3.75 -0.12 -3.21
C LEU A 75 3.86 -0.80 -1.85
N VAL A 76 3.85 -0.01 -0.79
CA VAL A 76 3.84 -0.52 0.59
C VAL A 76 2.63 0.06 1.31
N THR A 77 1.87 -0.78 2.02
CA THR A 77 0.91 -0.30 3.01
C THR A 77 1.54 -0.50 4.38
N MET A 78 1.57 0.56 5.19
CA MET A 78 2.31 0.57 6.45
C MET A 78 1.43 1.05 7.59
N ASP A 79 1.11 0.17 8.53
CA ASP A 79 0.41 0.55 9.76
C ASP A 79 1.34 1.44 10.60
N ILE A 80 0.78 2.44 11.26
CA ILE A 80 1.59 3.38 12.06
C ILE A 80 2.00 2.77 13.39
N THR A 81 1.07 2.16 14.10
CA THR A 81 1.32 1.66 15.46
C THR A 81 1.59 0.16 15.46
N MET A 82 2.82 -0.22 15.72
CA MET A 82 3.25 -1.62 15.72
C MET A 82 4.32 -1.85 16.79
N PRO A 83 4.48 -3.08 17.28
CA PRO A 83 5.56 -3.38 18.23
C PRO A 83 6.93 -3.37 17.53
N ASN A 84 7.97 -3.32 18.34
CA ASN A 84 9.39 -3.38 17.94
C ASN A 84 9.87 -2.15 17.17
N MET A 85 9.15 -1.76 16.13
CA MET A 85 9.43 -0.55 15.37
C MET A 85 8.10 -0.07 14.78
N ASP A 86 7.72 1.17 15.07
CA ASP A 86 6.49 1.74 14.54
C ASP A 86 6.61 2.06 13.05
N GLY A 87 5.46 2.36 12.43
CA GLY A 87 5.40 2.57 10.99
C GLY A 87 6.07 3.86 10.52
N VAL A 88 6.11 4.90 11.36
CA VAL A 88 6.79 6.15 10.99
C VAL A 88 8.29 5.93 10.91
N THR A 89 8.86 5.23 11.88
CA THR A 89 10.28 4.87 11.86
C THR A 89 10.61 3.96 10.70
N ALA A 90 9.75 2.97 10.44
CA ALA A 90 9.94 2.07 9.30
C ALA A 90 9.90 2.83 7.98
N LEU A 91 8.95 3.76 7.82
CA LEU A 91 8.86 4.63 6.66
C LEU A 91 10.17 5.39 6.45
N GLU A 92 10.68 6.00 7.50
CA GLU A 92 11.92 6.77 7.42
C GLU A 92 13.07 5.90 6.91
N LYS A 93 13.19 4.69 7.44
CA LYS A 93 14.26 3.78 7.03
C LYS A 93 14.09 3.31 5.58
N ILE A 94 12.87 3.05 5.16
CA ILE A 94 12.59 2.66 3.78
C ILE A 94 12.94 3.82 2.84
N MET A 95 12.55 5.04 3.18
CA MET A 95 12.84 6.22 2.34
C MET A 95 14.33 6.53 2.27
N GLN A 96 15.09 6.25 3.35
CA GLN A 96 16.54 6.39 3.34
C GLN A 96 17.19 5.38 2.39
N PHE A 97 16.66 4.17 2.36
CA PHE A 97 17.16 3.11 1.48
C PHE A 97 16.75 3.35 0.03
N ASP A 98 15.49 3.77 -0.20
CA ASP A 98 14.94 3.99 -1.54
C ASP A 98 14.07 5.25 -1.54
N PRO A 99 14.64 6.39 -1.96
CA PRO A 99 13.88 7.65 -2.00
C PRO A 99 12.67 7.61 -2.93
N ASN A 100 12.57 6.63 -3.81
CA ASN A 100 11.45 6.50 -4.73
C ASN A 100 10.39 5.53 -4.22
N ALA A 101 10.53 5.01 -3.00
CA ALA A 101 9.56 4.09 -2.43
C ALA A 101 8.19 4.76 -2.34
N LYS A 102 7.14 3.99 -2.65
CA LYS A 102 5.76 4.46 -2.57
C LYS A 102 5.11 3.80 -1.38
N VAL A 103 4.95 4.56 -0.30
CA VAL A 103 4.40 4.06 0.97
C VAL A 103 3.12 4.80 1.28
N VAL A 104 2.06 4.05 1.57
CA VAL A 104 0.78 4.58 2.03
C VAL A 104 0.61 4.15 3.48
N MET A 105 0.43 5.13 4.36
CA MET A 105 0.28 4.87 5.79
C MET A 105 -1.14 4.47 6.12
N ILE A 106 -1.31 3.58 7.09
CA ILE A 106 -2.63 3.19 7.60
C ILE A 106 -2.68 3.57 9.08
N SER A 107 -3.67 4.37 9.44
CA SER A 107 -3.72 5.02 10.73
C SER A 107 -5.05 4.78 11.43
N ALA A 108 -5.02 4.61 12.75
CA ALA A 108 -6.23 4.69 13.55
C ALA A 108 -6.67 6.16 13.65
N LEU A 109 -7.94 6.39 14.01
CA LEU A 109 -8.44 7.74 14.30
C LEU A 109 -7.62 8.36 15.42
N GLY A 110 -7.44 9.67 15.36
CA GLY A 110 -6.73 10.39 16.41
C GLY A 110 -5.21 10.44 16.26
N LYS A 111 -4.69 9.97 15.13
CA LYS A 111 -3.25 9.95 14.88
C LYS A 111 -2.81 10.97 13.84
N GLN A 112 -3.52 12.11 13.75
CA GLN A 112 -3.27 13.11 12.71
C GLN A 112 -1.83 13.64 12.72
N ASP A 113 -1.24 13.81 13.90
CA ASP A 113 0.14 14.30 14.00
C ASP A 113 1.13 13.32 13.37
N LEU A 114 0.91 12.02 13.59
CA LEU A 114 1.78 10.98 13.02
C LEU A 114 1.59 10.86 11.52
N VAL A 115 0.36 11.03 11.04
CA VAL A 115 0.07 11.05 9.60
C VAL A 115 0.81 12.22 8.95
N LYS A 116 0.72 13.40 9.56
CA LYS A 116 1.39 14.60 9.04
C LYS A 116 2.90 14.41 8.97
N LYS A 117 3.48 13.85 10.04
CA LYS A 117 4.90 13.55 10.09
C LYS A 117 5.28 12.58 8.97
N SER A 118 4.45 11.56 8.74
CA SER A 118 4.70 10.57 7.69
C SER A 118 4.72 11.21 6.31
N LEU A 119 3.77 12.10 6.03
CA LEU A 119 3.72 12.78 4.74
C LEU A 119 4.97 13.66 4.54
N LEU A 120 5.45 14.33 5.60
CA LEU A 120 6.68 15.11 5.53
C LEU A 120 7.90 14.24 5.29
N LEU A 121 7.88 12.98 5.76
CA LEU A 121 8.98 12.05 5.55
C LEU A 121 8.92 11.34 4.18
N GLY A 122 7.88 11.57 3.41
CA GLY A 122 7.79 11.06 2.04
C GLY A 122 6.69 10.05 1.77
N ALA A 123 5.81 9.76 2.74
CA ALA A 123 4.67 8.91 2.46
C ALA A 123 3.81 9.56 1.37
N LYS A 124 3.29 8.74 0.46
CA LYS A 124 2.52 9.24 -0.69
C LYS A 124 1.09 9.55 -0.34
N ASN A 125 0.53 8.85 0.62
CA ASN A 125 -0.87 9.03 1.01
C ASN A 125 -1.11 8.33 2.35
N TYR A 126 -2.33 8.39 2.85
CA TYR A 126 -2.71 7.71 4.08
C TYR A 126 -4.16 7.24 4.00
N ILE A 127 -4.49 6.28 4.85
CA ILE A 127 -5.84 5.70 4.99
C ILE A 127 -6.13 5.63 6.48
N VAL A 128 -7.35 6.02 6.88
CA VAL A 128 -7.77 5.99 8.28
C VAL A 128 -8.69 4.79 8.51
N LYS A 129 -8.42 4.02 9.56
CA LYS A 129 -9.27 2.89 9.94
C LYS A 129 -10.60 3.40 10.52
N PRO A 130 -11.70 2.68 10.36
CA PRO A 130 -11.83 1.37 9.74
C PRO A 130 -11.68 1.42 8.22
N LEU A 131 -11.18 0.32 7.65
CA LEU A 131 -10.91 0.27 6.23
C LEU A 131 -12.20 0.24 5.41
N ASP A 132 -12.25 1.13 4.43
CA ASP A 132 -13.32 1.18 3.44
C ASP A 132 -12.71 0.84 2.09
N ARG A 133 -13.22 -0.19 1.44
CA ARG A 133 -12.66 -0.72 0.19
C ARG A 133 -12.44 0.38 -0.85
N LYS A 134 -13.43 1.23 -1.05
CA LYS A 134 -13.36 2.28 -2.05
C LYS A 134 -12.24 3.27 -1.75
N LYS A 135 -12.15 3.71 -0.48
CA LYS A 135 -11.10 4.65 -0.08
C LYS A 135 -9.72 4.03 -0.15
N VAL A 136 -9.59 2.76 0.27
CA VAL A 136 -8.31 2.05 0.17
C VAL A 136 -7.83 2.08 -1.27
N LEU A 137 -8.66 1.66 -2.21
CA LEU A 137 -8.30 1.61 -3.62
C LEU A 137 -8.00 2.99 -4.19
N GLU A 138 -8.81 4.00 -3.87
CA GLU A 138 -8.55 5.37 -4.32
C GLU A 138 -7.19 5.87 -3.88
N ARG A 139 -6.86 5.69 -2.61
CA ARG A 139 -5.60 6.18 -2.05
C ARG A 139 -4.39 5.45 -2.64
N LEU A 140 -4.52 4.15 -2.87
CA LEU A 140 -3.43 3.38 -3.45
C LEU A 140 -3.19 3.75 -4.91
N VAL A 141 -4.25 3.93 -5.68
CA VAL A 141 -4.14 4.36 -7.08
C VAL A 141 -3.49 5.74 -7.15
N MET A 142 -3.88 6.66 -6.28
CA MET A 142 -3.26 7.98 -6.22
C MET A 142 -1.76 7.89 -5.92
N ALA A 143 -1.37 6.98 -5.04
CA ALA A 143 0.03 6.80 -4.68
C ALA A 143 0.86 6.24 -5.84
N LEU A 144 0.26 5.43 -6.70
CA LEU A 144 0.93 4.86 -7.87
C LEU A 144 1.12 5.88 -8.99
N GLY A 145 0.19 6.82 -9.09
CA GLY A 145 0.25 7.89 -10.09
C GLY A 145 1.23 8.95 -9.67
#